data_9ecf07ea14ea3fc00eb45b3040188ca8
#
_entry.id   9ecf07ea14ea3fc00eb45b3040188ca8
#
_cell.length_a   1.000
_cell.length_b   1.000
_cell.length_c   1.000
_cell.angle_alpha   90.00
_cell.angle_beta   90.00
_cell.angle_gamma   90.00
#
_symmetry.space_group_name_H-M   'P 1'
#
loop_
_entity.id
_entity.type
_entity.pdbx_description
1 polymer ?
#
loop_
_entity_poly.entity_id
_entity_poly.type
_entity_poly.pdbx_seq_one_letter_code
_entity_poly.pdbx_strand_id
1 'polypeptide(L)'
;MQLLTGEGRVAGFDLRRLKRRDIPYLRRRIGIVFQNYQLLTDRNVFMNLYYVMKATGWKHESEIRERIDQVLNLVDLGAKSYKMPFELSGGEQQRLVIARALLNDPQVLLADEPTGNLDPVTAEGIMQLFEEIACRGCAVVMSTHNTALIENHPARAILFSQGKIREVDLKAELG
;
A
#
# COMPACT_ATOMS: atom_id res chain seq x y z
N MET A 1 13.72 -14.10 -2.49
CA MET A 1 12.91 -15.32 -2.49
C MET A 1 12.77 -15.75 -3.93
N GLN A 2 13.06 -16.99 -4.26
CA GLN A 2 12.92 -17.54 -5.62
C GLN A 2 11.72 -18.47 -5.64
N LEU A 3 10.91 -18.40 -6.69
CA LEU A 3 9.79 -19.33 -6.88
C LEU A 3 10.37 -20.72 -7.14
N LEU A 4 10.12 -21.68 -6.25
CA LEU A 4 10.69 -23.04 -6.32
C LEU A 4 9.95 -23.90 -7.35
N THR A 5 8.61 -23.80 -7.40
CA THR A 5 7.74 -24.55 -8.30
C THR A 5 6.55 -23.70 -8.74
N GLY A 6 5.85 -24.09 -9.81
CA GLY A 6 4.68 -23.39 -10.31
C GLY A 6 5.01 -22.22 -11.25
N GLU A 7 3.99 -21.46 -11.61
CA GLU A 7 4.08 -20.25 -12.44
C GLU A 7 3.53 -19.06 -11.65
N GLY A 8 4.16 -17.89 -11.83
CA GLY A 8 3.70 -16.68 -11.18
C GLY A 8 4.07 -15.45 -12.02
N ARG A 9 3.10 -14.56 -12.21
CA ARG A 9 3.31 -13.26 -12.86
C ARG A 9 2.77 -12.15 -11.98
N VAL A 10 3.56 -11.09 -11.79
CA VAL A 10 3.17 -9.92 -11.02
C VAL A 10 3.60 -8.67 -11.79
N ALA A 11 2.67 -7.73 -11.99
CA ALA A 11 2.93 -6.47 -12.68
C ALA A 11 3.69 -6.65 -14.01
N GLY A 12 3.34 -7.68 -14.78
CA GLY A 12 3.96 -8.00 -16.08
C GLY A 12 5.27 -8.77 -16.01
N PHE A 13 5.81 -9.05 -14.82
CA PHE A 13 7.03 -9.83 -14.64
C PHE A 13 6.74 -11.31 -14.40
N ASP A 14 7.43 -12.19 -15.11
CA ASP A 14 7.46 -13.64 -14.83
C ASP A 14 8.46 -13.89 -13.67
N LEU A 15 7.95 -14.33 -12.51
CA LEU A 15 8.76 -14.52 -11.31
C LEU A 15 9.79 -15.64 -11.43
N ARG A 16 9.61 -16.60 -12.35
CA ARG A 16 10.58 -17.69 -12.62
C ARG A 16 11.78 -17.19 -13.42
N ARG A 17 11.55 -16.19 -14.29
CA ARG A 17 12.57 -15.64 -15.20
C ARG A 17 13.17 -14.34 -14.68
N LEU A 18 12.76 -13.90 -13.48
CA LEU A 18 13.19 -12.64 -12.90
C LEU A 18 14.69 -12.63 -12.62
N LYS A 19 15.41 -11.77 -13.29
CA LYS A 19 16.85 -11.56 -13.07
C LYS A 19 17.06 -10.51 -11.98
N ARG A 20 18.20 -10.56 -11.31
CA ARG A 20 18.57 -9.61 -10.25
C ARG A 20 18.46 -8.14 -10.70
N ARG A 21 18.79 -7.85 -11.95
CA ARG A 21 18.65 -6.52 -12.56
C ARG A 21 17.20 -6.04 -12.73
N ASP A 22 16.22 -6.95 -12.76
CA ASP A 22 14.82 -6.64 -12.99
C ASP A 22 14.09 -6.31 -11.67
N ILE A 23 14.68 -6.70 -10.53
CA ILE A 23 14.08 -6.50 -9.19
C ILE A 23 13.77 -5.03 -8.89
N PRO A 24 14.65 -4.05 -9.17
CA PRO A 24 14.33 -2.63 -8.92
C PRO A 24 13.12 -2.15 -9.74
N TYR A 25 12.96 -2.63 -10.97
CA TYR A 25 11.81 -2.28 -11.82
C TYR A 25 10.52 -2.92 -11.32
N LEU A 26 10.56 -4.19 -10.90
CA LEU A 26 9.41 -4.85 -10.27
C LEU A 26 9.00 -4.12 -8.98
N ARG A 27 9.96 -3.77 -8.13
CA ARG A 27 9.68 -3.05 -6.86
C ARG A 27 9.01 -1.70 -7.07
N ARG A 28 9.28 -1.01 -8.16
CA ARG A 28 8.59 0.25 -8.48
C ARG A 28 7.13 0.04 -8.89
N ARG A 29 6.80 -1.14 -9.44
CA ARG A 29 5.43 -1.48 -9.85
C ARG A 29 4.58 -2.06 -8.73
N ILE A 30 5.15 -2.27 -7.55
CA ILE A 30 4.48 -2.81 -6.39
C ILE A 30 4.63 -1.81 -5.24
N GLY A 31 3.51 -1.30 -4.73
CA GLY A 31 3.46 -0.58 -3.48
C GLY A 31 3.27 -1.57 -2.32
N ILE A 32 3.90 -1.31 -1.18
CA ILE A 32 3.74 -2.16 0.00
C ILE A 32 3.39 -1.28 1.19
N VAL A 33 2.31 -1.65 1.89
CA VAL A 33 1.82 -1.06 3.12
C VAL A 33 1.94 -2.12 4.21
N PHE A 34 2.82 -1.91 5.18
CA PHE A 34 3.00 -2.83 6.31
C PHE A 34 2.13 -2.42 7.49
N GLN A 35 1.77 -3.36 8.35
CA GLN A 35 1.05 -3.12 9.62
C GLN A 35 1.79 -2.12 10.52
N ASN A 36 3.11 -2.22 10.61
CA ASN A 36 3.95 -1.24 11.30
C ASN A 36 4.35 -0.15 10.32
N TYR A 37 4.14 1.09 10.66
CA TYR A 37 4.32 2.25 9.75
C TYR A 37 5.70 2.35 9.12
N GLN A 38 6.76 1.93 9.82
CA GLN A 38 8.15 1.97 9.36
C GLN A 38 8.53 3.35 8.76
N LEU A 39 8.09 4.41 9.43
CA LEU A 39 8.42 5.78 9.07
C LEU A 39 9.79 6.17 9.63
N LEU A 40 10.49 7.05 8.93
CA LEU A 40 11.69 7.71 9.44
C LEU A 40 11.26 8.74 10.49
N THR A 41 11.44 8.42 11.76
CA THR A 41 10.95 9.22 12.89
C THR A 41 11.72 10.53 13.10
N ASP A 42 12.92 10.62 12.53
CA ASP A 42 13.82 11.79 12.54
C ASP A 42 13.66 12.68 11.28
N ARG A 43 12.65 12.41 10.45
CA ARG A 43 12.35 13.12 9.20
C ARG A 43 10.88 13.48 9.14
N ASN A 44 10.58 14.67 8.60
CA ASN A 44 9.20 15.10 8.40
C ASN A 44 8.50 14.29 7.29
N VAL A 45 7.19 14.52 7.12
CA VAL A 45 6.34 13.87 6.10
C VAL A 45 6.96 13.98 4.71
N PHE A 46 7.34 15.18 4.27
CA PHE A 46 7.94 15.38 2.95
C PHE A 46 9.22 14.55 2.77
N MET A 47 10.13 14.58 3.74
CA MET A 47 11.41 13.87 3.66
C MET A 47 11.24 12.34 3.70
N ASN A 48 10.22 11.82 4.40
CA ASN A 48 9.87 10.40 4.34
C ASN A 48 9.54 9.93 2.91
N LEU A 49 8.90 10.77 2.12
CA LEU A 49 8.57 10.50 0.72
C LEU A 49 9.74 10.79 -0.22
N TYR A 50 10.44 11.90 0.00
CA TYR A 50 11.56 12.34 -0.81
C TYR A 50 12.69 11.30 -0.92
N TYR A 51 13.08 10.71 0.21
CA TYR A 51 14.13 9.69 0.20
C TYR A 51 13.75 8.46 -0.62
N VAL A 52 12.48 8.06 -0.61
CA VAL A 52 12.00 6.94 -1.44
C VAL A 52 12.10 7.31 -2.93
N MET A 53 11.71 8.53 -3.31
CA MET A 53 11.83 9.00 -4.70
C MET A 53 13.29 8.97 -5.17
N LYS A 54 14.21 9.50 -4.37
CA LYS A 54 15.66 9.48 -4.68
C LYS A 54 16.20 8.05 -4.77
N ALA A 55 15.85 7.17 -3.83
CA ALA A 55 16.26 5.77 -3.81
C ALA A 55 15.72 4.97 -4.98
N THR A 56 14.56 5.36 -5.54
CA THR A 56 13.96 4.74 -6.71
C THR A 56 14.39 5.39 -8.03
N GLY A 57 15.34 6.34 -7.99
CA GLY A 57 16.07 6.84 -9.15
C GLY A 57 15.46 8.07 -9.82
N TRP A 58 14.56 8.78 -9.13
CA TRP A 58 14.10 10.09 -9.58
C TRP A 58 15.23 11.12 -9.44
N LYS A 59 15.43 11.94 -10.48
CA LYS A 59 16.59 12.85 -10.57
C LYS A 59 16.20 14.32 -10.47
N HIS A 60 15.07 14.70 -11.06
CA HIS A 60 14.63 16.08 -11.18
C HIS A 60 13.84 16.52 -9.94
N GLU A 61 14.35 17.52 -9.24
CA GLU A 61 13.76 18.00 -7.98
C GLU A 61 12.33 18.54 -8.15
N SER A 62 12.03 19.18 -9.28
CA SER A 62 10.69 19.66 -9.58
C SER A 62 9.68 18.54 -9.71
N GLU A 63 10.02 17.48 -10.45
CA GLU A 63 9.17 16.30 -10.63
C GLU A 63 8.94 15.55 -9.31
N ILE A 64 9.99 15.47 -8.46
CA ILE A 64 9.90 14.85 -7.14
C ILE A 64 8.90 15.62 -6.26
N ARG A 65 9.03 16.94 -6.21
CA ARG A 65 8.13 17.80 -5.42
C ARG A 65 6.69 17.68 -5.90
N GLU A 66 6.48 17.83 -7.20
CA GLU A 66 5.15 17.71 -7.79
C GLU A 66 4.51 16.35 -7.49
N ARG A 67 5.27 15.25 -7.62
CA ARG A 67 4.76 13.92 -7.32
C ARG A 67 4.44 13.72 -5.84
N ILE A 68 5.28 14.24 -4.95
CA ILE A 68 5.01 14.20 -3.51
C ILE A 68 3.72 14.98 -3.18
N ASP A 69 3.55 16.16 -3.73
CA ASP A 69 2.35 16.98 -3.50
C ASP A 69 1.09 16.27 -4.03
N GLN A 70 1.15 15.63 -5.20
CA GLN A 70 0.05 14.83 -5.75
C GLN A 70 -0.37 13.70 -4.81
N VAL A 71 0.59 12.90 -4.30
CA VAL A 71 0.26 11.77 -3.42
C VAL A 71 -0.17 12.22 -2.04
N LEU A 72 0.38 13.32 -1.50
CA LEU A 72 -0.05 13.88 -0.23
C LEU A 72 -1.48 14.43 -0.30
N ASN A 73 -1.86 15.06 -1.41
CA ASN A 73 -3.23 15.53 -1.62
C ASN A 73 -4.20 14.36 -1.75
N LEU A 74 -3.81 13.27 -2.44
CA LEU A 74 -4.62 12.06 -2.56
C LEU A 74 -4.95 11.43 -1.20
N VAL A 75 -4.02 11.50 -0.24
CA VAL A 75 -4.21 10.92 1.09
C VAL A 75 -4.60 11.95 2.17
N ASP A 76 -5.04 13.14 1.80
CA ASP A 76 -5.45 14.25 2.70
C ASP A 76 -4.34 14.73 3.67
N LEU A 77 -3.09 14.68 3.24
CA LEU A 77 -1.93 15.16 4.03
C LEU A 77 -1.22 16.36 3.41
N GLY A 78 -1.76 17.00 2.36
CA GLY A 78 -1.12 18.11 1.65
C GLY A 78 -0.69 19.26 2.55
N ALA A 79 -1.54 19.64 3.51
CA ALA A 79 -1.23 20.72 4.48
C ALA A 79 -0.28 20.29 5.61
N LYS A 80 0.19 19.03 5.65
CA LYS A 80 0.98 18.45 6.77
C LYS A 80 2.37 18.00 6.36
N SER A 81 2.85 18.38 5.18
CA SER A 81 4.14 17.97 4.61
C SER A 81 5.36 18.30 5.49
N TYR A 82 5.26 19.35 6.31
CA TYR A 82 6.32 19.79 7.22
C TYR A 82 6.32 19.09 8.59
N LYS A 83 5.23 18.41 8.96
CA LYS A 83 5.09 17.76 10.27
C LYS A 83 6.00 16.55 10.42
N MET A 84 6.39 16.26 11.65
CA MET A 84 7.08 15.04 12.01
C MET A 84 6.09 13.90 12.22
N PRO A 85 6.47 12.62 12.02
CA PRO A 85 5.58 11.48 12.21
C PRO A 85 4.90 11.45 13.58
N PHE A 86 5.58 11.81 14.65
CA PHE A 86 5.02 11.83 16.01
C PHE A 86 3.98 12.93 16.25
N GLU A 87 3.87 13.91 15.34
CA GLU A 87 2.82 14.93 15.37
C GLU A 87 1.56 14.52 14.60
N LEU A 88 1.57 13.33 13.98
CA LEU A 88 0.47 12.78 13.23
C LEU A 88 -0.33 11.77 14.09
N SER A 89 -1.66 11.75 13.93
CA SER A 89 -2.49 10.66 14.47
C SER A 89 -2.13 9.32 13.81
N GLY A 90 -2.55 8.19 14.39
CA GLY A 90 -2.32 6.86 13.82
C GLY A 90 -2.86 6.72 12.39
N GLY A 91 -4.06 7.25 12.14
CA GLY A 91 -4.65 7.26 10.79
C GLY A 91 -3.87 8.12 9.80
N GLU A 92 -3.33 9.26 10.23
CA GLU A 92 -2.49 10.10 9.40
C GLU A 92 -1.13 9.45 9.09
N GLN A 93 -0.55 8.73 10.08
CA GLN A 93 0.65 7.94 9.84
C GLN A 93 0.38 6.83 8.82
N GLN A 94 -0.77 6.16 8.91
CA GLN A 94 -1.18 5.16 7.93
C GLN A 94 -1.38 5.77 6.54
N ARG A 95 -2.03 6.93 6.43
CA ARG A 95 -2.14 7.67 5.16
C ARG A 95 -0.77 8.04 4.58
N LEU A 96 0.19 8.42 5.41
CA LEU A 96 1.58 8.68 4.97
C LEU A 96 2.26 7.42 4.43
N VAL A 97 2.05 6.25 5.06
CA VAL A 97 2.57 4.96 4.57
C VAL A 97 1.96 4.60 3.22
N ILE A 98 0.65 4.83 3.05
CA ILE A 98 -0.04 4.64 1.77
C ILE A 98 0.50 5.60 0.71
N ALA A 99 0.67 6.89 1.02
CA ALA A 99 1.29 7.88 0.12
C ALA A 99 2.68 7.41 -0.35
N ARG A 100 3.50 6.92 0.58
CA ARG A 100 4.83 6.36 0.29
C ARG A 100 4.77 5.18 -0.68
N ALA A 101 3.79 4.30 -0.52
CA ALA A 101 3.61 3.15 -1.40
C ALA A 101 3.17 3.55 -2.82
N LEU A 102 2.48 4.70 -2.97
CA LEU A 102 1.96 5.21 -4.24
C LEU A 102 2.94 6.06 -5.05
N LEU A 103 4.12 6.41 -4.51
CA LEU A 103 5.06 7.36 -5.13
C LEU A 103 5.46 6.99 -6.57
N ASN A 104 5.66 5.71 -6.86
CA ASN A 104 6.09 5.23 -8.17
C ASN A 104 4.93 4.79 -9.07
N ASP A 105 3.71 5.19 -8.77
CA ASP A 105 2.51 4.81 -9.52
C ASP A 105 2.40 3.29 -9.72
N PRO A 106 2.28 2.52 -8.61
CA PRO A 106 2.33 1.08 -8.66
C PRO A 106 1.10 0.50 -9.36
N GLN A 107 1.30 -0.62 -10.07
CA GLN A 107 0.20 -1.40 -10.66
C GLN A 107 -0.51 -2.27 -9.61
N VAL A 108 0.20 -2.61 -8.52
CA VAL A 108 -0.33 -3.43 -7.43
C VAL A 108 0.07 -2.80 -6.11
N LEU A 109 -0.88 -2.66 -5.20
CA LEU A 109 -0.69 -2.27 -3.81
C LEU A 109 -0.97 -3.48 -2.92
N LEU A 110 0.04 -3.90 -2.16
CA LEU A 110 -0.06 -4.98 -1.18
C LEU A 110 -0.15 -4.35 0.21
N ALA A 111 -1.20 -4.63 0.96
CA ALA A 111 -1.41 -4.09 2.30
C ALA A 111 -1.57 -5.22 3.31
N ASP A 112 -0.72 -5.23 4.33
CA ASP A 112 -0.73 -6.23 5.39
C ASP A 112 -1.31 -5.60 6.65
N GLU A 113 -2.52 -6.04 7.05
CA GLU A 113 -3.28 -5.54 8.20
C GLU A 113 -3.30 -4.00 8.31
N PRO A 114 -3.66 -3.26 7.24
CA PRO A 114 -3.46 -1.82 7.18
C PRO A 114 -4.35 -1.01 8.13
N THR A 115 -5.36 -1.65 8.72
CA THR A 115 -6.32 -1.02 9.64
C THR A 115 -6.25 -1.58 11.06
N GLY A 116 -5.37 -2.57 11.32
CA GLY A 116 -5.34 -3.33 12.58
C GLY A 116 -5.06 -2.52 13.85
N ASN A 117 -4.44 -1.34 13.72
CA ASN A 117 -4.10 -0.45 14.85
C ASN A 117 -4.95 0.84 14.87
N LEU A 118 -6.07 0.87 14.13
CA LEU A 118 -6.91 2.06 13.98
C LEU A 118 -8.28 1.85 14.64
N ASP A 119 -8.87 2.95 15.10
CA ASP A 119 -10.26 2.94 15.51
C ASP A 119 -11.19 2.70 14.30
N PRO A 120 -12.44 2.24 14.52
CA PRO A 120 -13.34 1.87 13.44
C PRO A 120 -13.62 2.99 12.42
N VAL A 121 -13.72 4.24 12.87
CA VAL A 121 -14.01 5.38 11.99
C VAL A 121 -12.79 5.69 11.09
N THR A 122 -11.61 5.69 11.68
CA THR A 122 -10.37 5.88 10.95
C THR A 122 -10.11 4.72 9.96
N ALA A 123 -10.39 3.48 10.38
CA ALA A 123 -10.26 2.29 9.54
C ALA A 123 -11.15 2.37 8.30
N GLU A 124 -12.40 2.80 8.47
CA GLU A 124 -13.35 3.05 7.38
C GLU A 124 -12.80 4.07 6.37
N GLY A 125 -12.22 5.17 6.83
CA GLY A 125 -11.61 6.17 5.96
C GLY A 125 -10.38 5.65 5.20
N ILE A 126 -9.65 4.66 5.73
CA ILE A 126 -8.56 3.97 5.01
C ILE A 126 -9.11 3.02 3.94
N MET A 127 -10.22 2.33 4.23
CA MET A 127 -10.87 1.45 3.24
C MET A 127 -11.38 2.24 2.04
N GLN A 128 -12.06 3.38 2.27
CA GLN A 128 -12.50 4.28 1.21
C GLN A 128 -11.32 4.79 0.36
N LEU A 129 -10.18 5.11 0.97
CA LEU A 129 -8.97 5.47 0.24
C LEU A 129 -8.46 4.31 -0.64
N PHE A 130 -8.50 3.07 -0.15
CA PHE A 130 -8.12 1.91 -0.98
C PHE A 130 -9.07 1.70 -2.16
N GLU A 131 -10.37 1.91 -1.97
CA GLU A 131 -11.35 1.87 -3.07
C GLU A 131 -11.08 2.95 -4.12
N GLU A 132 -10.77 4.17 -3.68
CA GLU A 132 -10.39 5.25 -4.60
C GLU A 132 -9.13 4.90 -5.40
N ILE A 133 -8.11 4.34 -4.75
CA ILE A 133 -6.88 3.88 -5.39
C ILE A 133 -7.20 2.77 -6.42
N ALA A 134 -8.08 1.83 -6.08
CA ALA A 134 -8.50 0.76 -6.98
C ALA A 134 -9.27 1.31 -8.20
N CYS A 135 -10.18 2.26 -7.99
CA CYS A 135 -10.91 2.94 -9.07
C CYS A 135 -9.98 3.70 -10.04
N ARG A 136 -8.80 4.12 -9.58
CA ARG A 136 -7.76 4.74 -10.43
C ARG A 136 -6.91 3.71 -11.20
N GLY A 137 -7.21 2.41 -11.08
CA GLY A 137 -6.58 1.33 -11.85
C GLY A 137 -5.41 0.63 -11.16
N CYS A 138 -5.12 0.91 -9.89
CA CYS A 138 -4.16 0.14 -9.08
C CYS A 138 -4.86 -1.08 -8.47
N ALA A 139 -4.37 -2.29 -8.72
CA ALA A 139 -4.91 -3.48 -8.06
C ALA A 139 -4.54 -3.47 -6.57
N VAL A 140 -5.53 -3.44 -5.68
CA VAL A 140 -5.31 -3.49 -4.23
C VAL A 140 -5.53 -4.89 -3.71
N VAL A 141 -4.53 -5.45 -3.02
CA VAL A 141 -4.60 -6.74 -2.33
C VAL A 141 -4.29 -6.50 -0.85
N MET A 142 -5.24 -6.82 0.02
CA MET A 142 -5.13 -6.59 1.44
C MET A 142 -5.29 -7.89 2.22
N SER A 143 -4.44 -8.12 3.22
CA SER A 143 -4.71 -9.11 4.28
C SER A 143 -5.41 -8.42 5.43
N THR A 144 -6.43 -9.06 6.00
CA THR A 144 -7.10 -8.60 7.22
C THR A 144 -7.82 -9.75 7.91
N HIS A 145 -7.98 -9.66 9.21
CA HIS A 145 -8.81 -10.52 10.03
C HIS A 145 -10.08 -9.80 10.53
N ASN A 146 -10.29 -8.55 10.15
CA ASN A 146 -11.46 -7.76 10.54
C ASN A 146 -12.64 -8.05 9.60
N THR A 147 -13.52 -8.97 10.00
CA THR A 147 -14.70 -9.40 9.24
C THR A 147 -15.68 -8.26 8.97
N ALA A 148 -15.88 -7.36 9.94
CA ALA A 148 -16.81 -6.23 9.79
C ALA A 148 -16.41 -5.26 8.66
N LEU A 149 -15.09 -5.02 8.48
CA LEU A 149 -14.62 -4.21 7.36
C LEU A 149 -14.85 -4.91 6.00
N ILE A 150 -14.68 -6.24 5.97
CA ILE A 150 -14.86 -7.01 4.75
C ILE A 150 -16.33 -7.02 4.31
N GLU A 151 -17.27 -7.09 5.24
CA GLU A 151 -18.71 -7.03 4.96
C GLU A 151 -19.14 -5.69 4.34
N ASN A 152 -18.60 -4.59 4.84
CA ASN A 152 -18.92 -3.24 4.36
C ASN A 152 -18.23 -2.89 3.04
N HIS A 153 -17.12 -3.55 2.71
CA HIS A 153 -16.31 -3.30 1.50
C HIS A 153 -16.20 -4.58 0.65
N PRO A 154 -17.28 -4.98 -0.05
CA PRO A 154 -17.31 -6.23 -0.78
C PRO A 154 -16.25 -6.27 -1.88
N ALA A 155 -15.41 -7.28 -1.83
CA ALA A 155 -14.35 -7.52 -2.79
C ALA A 155 -14.15 -9.04 -2.99
N ARG A 156 -13.38 -9.40 -4.01
CA ARG A 156 -12.95 -10.79 -4.16
C ARG A 156 -12.14 -11.23 -2.95
N ALA A 157 -12.57 -12.29 -2.28
CA ALA A 157 -11.93 -12.76 -1.06
C ALA A 157 -11.31 -14.14 -1.23
N ILE A 158 -10.14 -14.32 -0.62
CA ILE A 158 -9.38 -15.56 -0.62
C ILE A 158 -9.09 -15.94 0.83
N LEU A 159 -9.61 -17.09 1.27
CA LEU A 159 -9.37 -17.61 2.60
C LEU A 159 -8.14 -18.53 2.62
N PHE A 160 -7.25 -18.23 3.55
CA PHE A 160 -6.11 -19.08 3.90
C PHE A 160 -6.42 -19.82 5.20
N SER A 161 -6.63 -21.13 5.13
CA SER A 161 -6.94 -21.93 6.32
C SER A 161 -6.30 -23.31 6.21
N GLN A 162 -5.67 -23.80 7.28
CA GLN A 162 -5.06 -25.13 7.38
C GLN A 162 -4.15 -25.50 6.19
N GLY A 163 -3.37 -24.54 5.68
CA GLY A 163 -2.48 -24.74 4.54
C GLY A 163 -3.17 -24.84 3.18
N LYS A 164 -4.48 -24.59 3.13
CA LYS A 164 -5.28 -24.57 1.90
C LYS A 164 -5.67 -23.15 1.55
N ILE A 165 -5.85 -22.91 0.26
CA ILE A 165 -6.27 -21.60 -0.29
C ILE A 165 -7.57 -21.85 -1.05
N ARG A 166 -8.61 -21.08 -0.74
CA ARG A 166 -9.88 -21.13 -1.48
C ARG A 166 -10.46 -19.73 -1.66
N GLU A 167 -11.09 -19.51 -2.79
CA GLU A 167 -11.93 -18.32 -2.98
C GLU A 167 -13.23 -18.52 -2.21
N VAL A 168 -13.68 -17.47 -1.54
CA VAL A 168 -14.87 -17.53 -0.68
C VAL A 168 -15.85 -16.43 -1.03
N ASP A 169 -17.13 -16.76 -0.94
CA ASP A 169 -18.19 -15.76 -0.88
C ASP A 169 -18.37 -15.35 0.58
N LEU A 170 -17.98 -14.13 0.89
CA LEU A 170 -17.99 -13.62 2.26
C LEU A 170 -19.39 -13.58 2.87
N LYS A 171 -20.45 -13.36 2.06
CA LYS A 171 -21.84 -13.37 2.54
C LYS A 171 -22.29 -14.77 2.98
N ALA A 172 -21.75 -15.82 2.37
CA ALA A 172 -22.07 -17.19 2.71
C ALA A 172 -21.22 -17.77 3.86
N GLU A 173 -20.04 -17.18 4.13
CA GLU A 173 -19.11 -17.67 5.15
C GLU A 173 -19.26 -16.96 6.51
N LEU A 174 -19.77 -15.72 6.52
CA LEU A 174 -19.89 -14.89 7.74
C LEU A 174 -21.33 -14.81 8.29
N GLY A 175 -22.32 -15.35 7.58
CA GLY A 175 -23.71 -15.51 8.01
C GLY A 175 -23.94 -16.89 8.58
#